data_a4792eb948afcaf378b66b9c4e559c76
#
_entry.id   a4792eb948afcaf378b66b9c4e559c76
#
_cell.length_a   1.000
_cell.length_b   1.000
_cell.length_c   1.000
_cell.angle_alpha   90.00
_cell.angle_beta   90.00
_cell.angle_gamma   90.00
#
_symmetry.space_group_name_H-M   'P 1'
#
loop_
_entity.id
_entity.type
_entity.pdbx_description
1 polymer ?
#
loop_
_entity_poly.entity_id
_entity_poly.type
_entity_poly.pdbx_seq_one_letter_code
_entity_poly.pdbx_strand_id
1 'polypeptide(L)'
;MRIKSDNDVSLRSVELSDAQFILQLRLNPELGAYLSTTANNIEMQREFIEKCKLKELQKLEYYFIIEYQNVPVGTVRLYNIDYEKSTFTWGSWIVQRGNPGNVALSSAYMTYHFGFNNLNLQKALIDVRKENASVLKFHNTYCDFLYEDEIDCYLEFKKENFHKFTDKFQGKIPTKVMIAI
;
A
#
# COMPACT_ATOMS: atom_id res chain seq x y z
N MET A 1 -7.53 -5.97 -12.25
CA MET A 1 -8.16 -6.33 -10.96
C MET A 1 -8.64 -5.06 -10.23
N ARG A 2 -9.75 -5.15 -9.50
CA ARG A 2 -10.25 -4.05 -8.66
C ARG A 2 -10.77 -4.59 -7.33
N ILE A 3 -10.36 -3.97 -6.23
CA ILE A 3 -10.86 -4.23 -4.88
C ILE A 3 -11.75 -3.07 -4.51
N LYS A 4 -13.00 -3.31 -4.18
CA LYS A 4 -13.99 -2.28 -3.80
C LYS A 4 -14.36 -2.43 -2.33
N SER A 5 -14.69 -1.32 -1.69
CA SER A 5 -15.25 -1.28 -0.34
C SER A 5 -16.63 -0.62 -0.31
N ASP A 6 -17.30 -0.71 0.81
CA ASP A 6 -18.60 -0.10 1.07
C ASP A 6 -18.53 1.36 1.54
N ASN A 7 -17.34 1.97 1.55
CA ASN A 7 -17.11 3.36 1.96
C ASN A 7 -16.45 4.23 0.88
N ASP A 8 -16.77 3.94 -0.39
CA ASP A 8 -16.32 4.68 -1.58
C ASP A 8 -14.80 4.64 -1.88
N VAL A 9 -14.03 3.86 -1.13
CA VAL A 9 -12.62 3.63 -1.41
C VAL A 9 -12.45 2.38 -2.26
N SER A 10 -11.62 2.45 -3.29
CA SER A 10 -11.24 1.27 -4.07
C SER A 10 -9.74 1.24 -4.35
N LEU A 11 -9.23 0.03 -4.58
CA LEU A 11 -7.89 -0.21 -5.10
C LEU A 11 -8.04 -0.85 -6.47
N ARG A 12 -7.51 -0.23 -7.51
CA ARG A 12 -7.44 -0.85 -8.84
C ARG A 12 -6.00 -1.08 -9.28
N SER A 13 -5.76 -2.15 -10.02
CA SER A 13 -4.46 -2.37 -10.63
C SER A 13 -4.04 -1.15 -11.46
N VAL A 14 -2.76 -0.81 -11.37
CA VAL A 14 -2.14 0.28 -12.11
C VAL A 14 -2.23 0.03 -13.62
N GLU A 15 -2.38 1.10 -14.40
CA GLU A 15 -2.34 1.11 -15.86
C GLU A 15 -1.24 2.07 -16.36
N LEU A 16 -0.78 1.92 -17.60
CA LEU A 16 0.25 2.80 -18.19
C LEU A 16 -0.17 4.26 -18.21
N SER A 17 -1.46 4.53 -18.34
CA SER A 17 -2.05 5.87 -18.27
C SER A 17 -1.86 6.55 -16.92
N ASP A 18 -1.59 5.79 -15.84
CA ASP A 18 -1.38 6.34 -14.50
C ASP A 18 0.03 6.91 -14.29
N ALA A 19 0.94 6.72 -15.25
CA ALA A 19 2.35 7.08 -15.09
C ALA A 19 2.53 8.56 -14.69
N GLN A 20 1.79 9.49 -15.31
CA GLN A 20 1.85 10.91 -15.00
C GLN A 20 1.34 11.19 -13.57
N PHE A 21 0.24 10.58 -13.16
CA PHE A 21 -0.32 10.73 -11.82
C PHE A 21 0.65 10.22 -10.75
N ILE A 22 1.21 9.04 -10.94
CA ILE A 22 2.19 8.47 -10.01
C ILE A 22 3.43 9.34 -9.91
N LEU A 23 3.94 9.82 -11.05
CA LEU A 23 5.12 10.69 -11.09
C LEU A 23 4.88 11.98 -10.31
N GLN A 24 3.72 12.61 -10.49
CA GLN A 24 3.33 13.81 -9.73
C GLN A 24 3.28 13.56 -8.23
N LEU A 25 2.72 12.42 -7.78
CA LEU A 25 2.69 12.06 -6.36
C LEU A 25 4.11 11.90 -5.79
N ARG A 26 4.98 11.19 -6.51
CA ARG A 26 6.33 10.85 -6.04
C ARG A 26 7.28 12.05 -6.04
N LEU A 27 7.10 12.98 -6.96
CA LEU A 27 7.88 14.22 -7.05
C LEU A 27 7.35 15.33 -6.13
N ASN A 28 6.17 15.17 -5.56
CA ASN A 28 5.66 16.11 -4.57
C ASN A 28 6.55 16.08 -3.32
N PRO A 29 7.17 17.22 -2.90
CA PRO A 29 8.14 17.23 -1.81
C PRO A 29 7.54 16.82 -0.44
N GLU A 30 6.23 16.96 -0.25
CA GLU A 30 5.57 16.57 0.99
C GLU A 30 5.11 15.10 0.99
N LEU A 31 4.69 14.59 -0.17
CA LEU A 31 4.15 13.24 -0.30
C LEU A 31 5.24 12.21 -0.58
N GLY A 32 6.25 12.59 -1.37
CA GLY A 32 7.37 11.73 -1.77
C GLY A 32 8.57 11.76 -0.84
N ALA A 33 8.57 12.62 0.19
CA ALA A 33 9.73 12.90 1.05
C ALA A 33 10.42 11.65 1.63
N TYR A 34 9.63 10.63 1.96
CA TYR A 34 10.10 9.41 2.62
C TYR A 34 10.13 8.19 1.68
N LEU A 35 9.94 8.41 0.38
CA LEU A 35 10.04 7.35 -0.61
C LEU A 35 11.42 7.31 -1.27
N SER A 36 11.72 6.22 -1.94
CA SER A 36 12.92 6.14 -2.79
C SER A 36 12.90 7.24 -3.86
N THR A 37 14.10 7.76 -4.17
CA THR A 37 14.26 8.79 -5.21
C THR A 37 13.63 8.37 -6.53
N THR A 38 12.91 9.29 -7.14
CA THR A 38 12.23 9.08 -8.43
C THR A 38 12.76 10.10 -9.43
N ALA A 39 13.24 9.61 -10.58
CA ALA A 39 13.60 10.49 -11.68
C ALA A 39 12.35 11.15 -12.27
N ASN A 40 12.46 12.43 -12.62
CA ASN A 40 11.38 13.14 -13.34
C ASN A 40 11.39 12.73 -14.82
N ASN A 41 11.00 11.48 -15.08
CA ASN A 41 10.99 10.89 -16.42
C ASN A 41 9.77 9.98 -16.58
N ILE A 42 8.85 10.37 -17.44
CA ILE A 42 7.58 9.67 -17.67
C ILE A 42 7.79 8.30 -18.33
N GLU A 43 8.77 8.17 -19.20
CA GLU A 43 9.03 6.89 -19.88
C GLU A 43 9.61 5.88 -18.89
N MET A 44 10.53 6.27 -18.03
CA MET A 44 11.01 5.41 -16.94
C MET A 44 9.87 4.98 -16.00
N GLN A 45 8.89 5.86 -15.74
CA GLN A 45 7.73 5.50 -14.94
C GLN A 45 6.81 4.51 -15.66
N ARG A 46 6.64 4.64 -16.98
CA ARG A 46 5.90 3.67 -17.80
C ARG A 46 6.56 2.30 -17.82
N GLU A 47 7.87 2.26 -18.08
CA GLU A 47 8.65 1.00 -18.02
C GLU A 47 8.55 0.33 -16.65
N PHE A 48 8.56 1.11 -15.58
CA PHE A 48 8.38 0.58 -14.23
C PHE A 48 6.98 -0.04 -14.06
N ILE A 49 5.93 0.61 -14.54
CA ILE A 49 4.56 0.07 -14.50
C ILE A 49 4.46 -1.22 -15.32
N GLU A 50 5.07 -1.28 -16.51
CA GLU A 50 5.11 -2.50 -17.32
C GLU A 50 5.73 -3.67 -16.57
N LYS A 51 6.86 -3.45 -15.89
CA LYS A 51 7.51 -4.46 -15.05
C LYS A 51 6.60 -4.91 -13.90
N CYS A 52 5.89 -3.97 -13.25
CA CYS A 52 4.92 -4.31 -12.21
C CYS A 52 3.78 -5.17 -12.77
N LYS A 53 3.24 -4.82 -13.94
CA LYS A 53 2.16 -5.60 -14.59
C LYS A 53 2.60 -7.02 -14.95
N LEU A 54 3.83 -7.21 -15.44
CA LEU A 54 4.38 -8.55 -15.69
C LEU A 54 4.47 -9.37 -14.40
N LYS A 55 4.90 -8.76 -13.30
CA LYS A 55 4.95 -9.42 -11.99
C LYS A 55 3.54 -9.68 -11.41
N GLU A 56 2.56 -8.82 -11.71
CA GLU A 56 1.16 -9.03 -11.32
C GLU A 56 0.61 -10.31 -11.97
N LEU A 57 0.90 -10.54 -13.26
CA LEU A 57 0.53 -11.78 -13.96
C LEU A 57 1.14 -13.03 -13.30
N GLN A 58 2.34 -12.90 -12.74
CA GLN A 58 3.03 -13.95 -12.00
C GLN A 58 2.61 -14.04 -10.53
N LYS A 59 1.73 -13.15 -10.06
CA LYS A 59 1.29 -13.01 -8.66
C LYS A 59 2.44 -12.67 -7.69
N LEU A 60 3.51 -12.05 -8.16
CA LEU A 60 4.70 -11.69 -7.37
C LEU A 60 4.70 -10.23 -6.90
N GLU A 61 3.82 -9.40 -7.48
CA GLU A 61 3.68 -8.00 -7.12
C GLU A 61 2.31 -7.48 -7.53
N TYR A 62 1.77 -6.54 -6.75
CA TYR A 62 0.55 -5.82 -7.07
C TYR A 62 0.76 -4.34 -6.80
N TYR A 63 0.56 -3.51 -7.83
CA TYR A 63 0.63 -2.07 -7.72
C TYR A 63 -0.77 -1.51 -7.93
N PHE A 64 -1.29 -0.82 -6.92
CA PHE A 64 -2.63 -0.27 -6.94
C PHE A 64 -2.65 1.25 -6.98
N ILE A 65 -3.61 1.78 -7.72
CA ILE A 65 -4.11 3.14 -7.57
C ILE A 65 -5.21 3.11 -6.50
N ILE A 66 -5.08 3.97 -5.52
CA ILE A 66 -6.13 4.23 -4.52
C ILE A 66 -7.09 5.23 -5.13
N GLU A 67 -8.37 4.89 -5.15
CA GLU A 67 -9.43 5.79 -5.61
C GLU A 67 -10.40 6.07 -4.46
N TYR A 68 -10.90 7.29 -4.43
CA TYR A 68 -12.03 7.70 -3.62
C TYR A 68 -13.11 8.26 -4.53
N GLN A 69 -14.32 7.69 -4.47
CA GLN A 69 -15.43 8.02 -5.37
C GLN A 69 -15.04 7.95 -6.86
N ASN A 70 -14.26 6.92 -7.23
CA ASN A 70 -13.70 6.67 -8.56
C ASN A 70 -12.67 7.72 -9.05
N VAL A 71 -12.19 8.61 -8.19
CA VAL A 71 -11.13 9.57 -8.50
C VAL A 71 -9.80 9.04 -7.92
N PRO A 72 -8.72 8.97 -8.72
CA PRO A 72 -7.38 8.62 -8.21
C PRO A 72 -6.90 9.61 -7.15
N VAL A 73 -6.53 9.10 -5.98
CA VAL A 73 -6.09 9.91 -4.83
C VAL A 73 -4.80 9.41 -4.19
N GLY A 74 -4.24 8.31 -4.68
CA GLY A 74 -3.03 7.76 -4.11
C GLY A 74 -2.57 6.45 -4.73
N THR A 75 -1.54 5.86 -4.13
CA THR A 75 -0.96 4.57 -4.55
C THR A 75 -0.63 3.69 -3.35
N VAL A 76 -0.55 2.38 -3.58
CA VAL A 76 0.00 1.40 -2.62
C VAL A 76 0.50 0.18 -3.38
N ARG A 77 1.56 -0.48 -2.87
CA ARG A 77 2.12 -1.70 -3.47
C ARG A 77 2.23 -2.82 -2.46
N LEU A 78 2.00 -4.07 -2.95
CA LEU A 78 2.47 -5.30 -2.36
C LEU A 78 3.56 -5.86 -3.28
N TYR A 79 4.73 -6.10 -2.77
CA TYR A 79 5.87 -6.58 -3.55
C TYR A 79 6.74 -7.53 -2.71
N ASN A 80 7.78 -8.09 -3.30
CA ASN A 80 8.60 -9.13 -2.65
C ASN A 80 7.72 -10.25 -2.05
N ILE A 81 6.67 -10.64 -2.80
CA ILE A 81 5.78 -11.73 -2.38
C ILE A 81 6.57 -13.03 -2.44
N ASP A 82 6.66 -13.69 -1.29
CA ASP A 82 7.32 -14.98 -1.10
C ASP A 82 6.30 -15.97 -0.53
N TYR A 83 5.82 -16.86 -1.38
CA TYR A 83 4.82 -17.87 -0.99
C TYR A 83 5.41 -18.98 -0.12
N GLU A 84 6.73 -19.26 -0.20
CA GLU A 84 7.38 -20.25 0.64
C GLU A 84 7.49 -19.75 2.09
N LYS A 85 7.89 -18.49 2.26
CA LYS A 85 7.94 -17.83 3.57
C LYS A 85 6.61 -17.27 4.02
N SER A 86 5.60 -17.26 3.14
CA SER A 86 4.28 -16.67 3.36
C SER A 86 4.36 -15.18 3.74
N THR A 87 5.22 -14.41 3.06
CA THR A 87 5.47 -12.99 3.34
C THR A 87 5.21 -12.10 2.12
N PHE A 88 4.93 -10.84 2.37
CA PHE A 88 4.92 -9.76 1.38
C PHE A 88 5.45 -8.47 2.00
N THR A 89 6.02 -7.60 1.17
CA THR A 89 6.34 -6.24 1.58
C THR A 89 5.21 -5.30 1.20
N TRP A 90 4.87 -4.38 2.09
CA TRP A 90 3.86 -3.36 1.91
C TRP A 90 4.51 -1.99 1.88
N GLY A 91 4.29 -1.22 0.83
CA GLY A 91 4.96 0.07 0.70
C GLY A 91 4.47 0.91 -0.49
N SER A 92 5.23 1.93 -0.85
CA SER A 92 4.86 2.94 -1.86
C SER A 92 3.47 3.55 -1.59
N TRP A 93 3.12 3.67 -0.30
CA TRP A 93 1.83 4.17 0.14
C TRP A 93 1.83 5.68 0.20
N ILE A 94 1.06 6.27 -0.68
CA ILE A 94 0.84 7.71 -0.77
C ILE A 94 -0.66 7.95 -0.86
N VAL A 95 -1.17 8.88 -0.06
CA VAL A 95 -2.54 9.39 -0.18
C VAL A 95 -2.45 10.91 -0.24
N GLN A 96 -3.04 11.52 -1.27
CA GLN A 96 -3.10 12.98 -1.40
C GLN A 96 -3.82 13.60 -0.20
N ARG A 97 -3.31 14.77 0.23
CA ARG A 97 -3.97 15.55 1.29
C ARG A 97 -5.33 16.09 0.82
N GLY A 98 -6.18 16.42 1.77
CA GLY A 98 -7.52 16.95 1.50
C GLY A 98 -8.61 15.89 1.31
N ASN A 99 -8.23 14.61 1.25
CA ASN A 99 -9.19 13.51 1.27
C ASN A 99 -9.72 13.24 2.69
N PRO A 100 -10.92 12.66 2.86
CA PRO A 100 -11.40 12.22 4.15
C PRO A 100 -10.42 11.28 4.85
N GLY A 101 -10.28 11.40 6.18
CA GLY A 101 -9.30 10.64 6.94
C GLY A 101 -9.47 9.12 6.88
N ASN A 102 -10.67 8.64 6.52
CA ASN A 102 -10.92 7.21 6.32
C ASN A 102 -10.30 6.65 5.04
N VAL A 103 -9.95 7.46 4.04
CA VAL A 103 -9.36 7.00 2.77
C VAL A 103 -8.02 6.30 3.02
N ALA A 104 -7.13 6.91 3.79
CA ALA A 104 -5.85 6.31 4.15
C ALA A 104 -6.03 5.01 4.94
N LEU A 105 -6.89 5.03 5.98
CA LEU A 105 -7.16 3.83 6.80
C LEU A 105 -7.78 2.70 5.98
N SER A 106 -8.74 3.01 5.11
CA SER A 106 -9.40 2.02 4.26
C SER A 106 -8.44 1.41 3.25
N SER A 107 -7.57 2.22 2.62
CA SER A 107 -6.56 1.71 1.69
C SER A 107 -5.57 0.78 2.39
N ALA A 108 -5.12 1.11 3.61
CA ALA A 108 -4.26 0.24 4.41
C ALA A 108 -4.97 -1.07 4.77
N TYR A 109 -6.21 -0.98 5.28
CA TYR A 109 -7.03 -2.16 5.60
C TYR A 109 -7.21 -3.09 4.40
N MET A 110 -7.61 -2.53 3.25
CA MET A 110 -7.85 -3.30 2.02
C MET A 110 -6.57 -3.97 1.51
N THR A 111 -5.43 -3.30 1.67
CA THR A 111 -4.12 -3.85 1.29
C THR A 111 -3.75 -5.05 2.16
N TYR A 112 -3.87 -4.94 3.48
CA TYR A 112 -3.65 -6.06 4.39
C TYR A 112 -4.65 -7.19 4.17
N HIS A 113 -5.94 -6.84 4.02
CA HIS A 113 -6.99 -7.82 3.73
C HIS A 113 -6.66 -8.63 2.47
N PHE A 114 -6.20 -7.95 1.40
CA PHE A 114 -5.80 -8.62 0.17
C PHE A 114 -4.61 -9.57 0.39
N GLY A 115 -3.55 -9.12 1.03
CA GLY A 115 -2.37 -9.94 1.31
C GLY A 115 -2.69 -11.15 2.21
N PHE A 116 -3.43 -10.93 3.29
CA PHE A 116 -3.72 -11.97 4.28
C PHE A 116 -4.82 -12.93 3.87
N ASN A 117 -5.91 -12.43 3.29
CA ASN A 117 -7.10 -13.25 3.05
C ASN A 117 -7.21 -13.75 1.61
N ASN A 118 -6.73 -12.97 0.63
CA ASN A 118 -6.84 -13.35 -0.79
C ASN A 118 -5.58 -14.05 -1.30
N LEU A 119 -4.40 -13.56 -0.94
CA LEU A 119 -3.14 -14.24 -1.26
C LEU A 119 -2.77 -15.30 -0.23
N ASN A 120 -3.50 -15.38 0.89
CA ASN A 120 -3.28 -16.30 2.01
C ASN A 120 -1.87 -16.24 2.62
N LEU A 121 -1.26 -15.06 2.61
CA LEU A 121 0.05 -14.82 3.22
C LEU A 121 -0.10 -14.58 4.73
N GLN A 122 0.98 -14.82 5.48
CA GLN A 122 0.92 -14.82 6.96
C GLN A 122 1.54 -13.56 7.56
N LYS A 123 2.42 -12.86 6.83
CA LYS A 123 3.19 -11.75 7.36
C LYS A 123 3.35 -10.64 6.33
N ALA A 124 3.10 -9.42 6.74
CA ALA A 124 3.47 -8.21 6.00
C ALA A 124 4.78 -7.65 6.60
N LEU A 125 5.77 -7.43 5.76
CA LEU A 125 7.02 -6.76 6.10
C LEU A 125 6.92 -5.30 5.67
N ILE A 126 7.33 -4.39 6.54
CA ILE A 126 7.15 -2.95 6.34
C ILE A 126 8.46 -2.27 6.69
N ASP A 127 8.99 -1.50 5.76
CA ASP A 127 10.11 -0.60 5.98
C ASP A 127 9.62 0.84 6.03
N VAL A 128 10.01 1.58 7.06
CA VAL A 128 9.59 2.97 7.27
C VAL A 128 10.80 3.82 7.60
N ARG A 129 10.99 4.92 6.88
CA ARG A 129 12.01 5.93 7.20
C ARG A 129 11.89 6.37 8.65
N LYS A 130 13.00 6.39 9.41
CA LYS A 130 13.04 6.84 10.82
C LYS A 130 12.46 8.23 11.00
N GLU A 131 12.65 9.10 10.02
CA GLU A 131 12.14 10.48 10.01
C GLU A 131 10.62 10.56 9.79
N ASN A 132 9.99 9.49 9.28
CA ASN A 132 8.55 9.44 9.07
C ASN A 132 7.78 9.06 10.34
N ALA A 133 7.87 9.92 11.35
CA ALA A 133 7.31 9.67 12.68
C ALA A 133 5.80 9.38 12.64
N SER A 134 5.05 9.96 11.70
CA SER A 134 3.60 9.76 11.57
C SER A 134 3.26 8.34 11.13
N VAL A 135 3.98 7.81 10.15
CA VAL A 135 3.78 6.44 9.63
C VAL A 135 4.32 5.41 10.62
N LEU A 136 5.45 5.67 11.29
CA LEU A 136 5.94 4.83 12.38
C LEU A 136 4.92 4.73 13.51
N LYS A 137 4.35 5.86 13.96
CA LYS A 137 3.31 5.88 14.99
C LYS A 137 2.09 5.08 14.57
N PHE A 138 1.70 5.13 13.29
CA PHE A 138 0.59 4.36 12.76
C PHE A 138 0.87 2.86 12.84
N HIS A 139 2.01 2.40 12.33
CA HIS A 139 2.35 0.97 12.30
C HIS A 139 2.68 0.41 13.69
N ASN A 140 3.40 1.13 14.55
CA ASN A 140 3.76 0.69 15.90
C ASN A 140 2.56 0.35 16.79
N THR A 141 1.35 0.67 16.38
CA THR A 141 0.15 0.35 17.16
C THR A 141 -0.31 -1.09 17.01
N TYR A 142 0.14 -1.80 15.97
CA TYR A 142 -0.31 -3.17 15.65
C TYR A 142 0.77 -4.05 15.02
N CYS A 143 1.94 -3.48 14.66
CA CYS A 143 3.08 -4.21 14.14
C CYS A 143 4.10 -4.50 15.23
N ASP A 144 4.83 -5.60 15.07
CA ASP A 144 5.99 -5.95 15.87
C ASP A 144 7.24 -5.27 15.27
N PHE A 145 8.08 -4.66 16.11
CA PHE A 145 9.39 -4.15 15.69
C PHE A 145 10.35 -5.31 15.49
N LEU A 146 11.09 -5.32 14.38
CA LEU A 146 12.10 -6.33 14.09
C LEU A 146 13.52 -5.81 14.37
N TYR A 147 13.93 -4.79 13.64
CA TYR A 147 15.24 -4.12 13.77
C TYR A 147 15.18 -2.77 13.06
N GLU A 148 16.29 -2.04 13.14
CA GLU A 148 16.50 -0.80 12.37
C GLU A 148 17.93 -0.75 11.82
N ASP A 149 18.12 -0.02 10.73
CA ASP A 149 19.43 0.36 10.21
C ASP A 149 19.66 1.88 10.37
N GLU A 150 20.56 2.47 9.61
CA GLU A 150 20.86 3.91 9.68
C GLU A 150 19.66 4.77 9.22
N ILE A 151 18.81 4.25 8.33
CA ILE A 151 17.79 4.99 7.59
C ILE A 151 16.38 4.56 7.95
N ASP A 152 16.14 3.26 8.07
CA ASP A 152 14.81 2.67 8.16
C ASP A 152 14.59 1.89 9.46
N CYS A 153 13.32 1.84 9.89
CA CYS A 153 12.80 0.88 10.86
C CYS A 153 12.06 -0.23 10.11
N TYR A 154 12.33 -1.46 10.49
CA TYR A 154 11.73 -2.66 9.91
C TYR A 154 10.73 -3.26 10.88
N LEU A 155 9.50 -3.47 10.39
CA LEU A 155 8.36 -3.92 11.17
C LEU A 155 7.75 -5.16 10.53
N GLU A 156 7.10 -6.00 11.35
CA GLU A 156 6.32 -7.16 10.90
C GLU A 156 4.89 -7.03 11.39
N PHE A 157 3.92 -7.26 10.50
CA PHE A 157 2.52 -7.40 10.86
C PHE A 157 2.02 -8.79 10.52
N LYS A 158 1.64 -9.55 11.54
CA LYS A 158 1.18 -10.94 11.41
C LYS A 158 -0.32 -11.01 11.18
N LYS A 159 -0.76 -11.92 10.30
CA LYS A 159 -2.17 -12.18 10.02
C LYS A 159 -2.98 -12.48 11.30
N GLU A 160 -2.41 -13.22 12.24
CA GLU A 160 -3.04 -13.54 13.52
C GLU A 160 -3.40 -12.29 14.34
N ASN A 161 -2.66 -11.19 14.15
CA ASN A 161 -2.87 -9.89 14.79
C ASN A 161 -3.77 -8.95 13.99
N PHE A 162 -4.33 -9.38 12.84
CA PHE A 162 -5.13 -8.50 11.98
C PHE A 162 -6.39 -7.98 12.70
N HIS A 163 -6.95 -8.76 13.62
CA HIS A 163 -8.04 -8.32 14.48
C HIS A 163 -7.69 -7.07 15.30
N LYS A 164 -6.45 -6.91 15.79
CA LYS A 164 -6.02 -5.71 16.52
C LYS A 164 -6.15 -4.44 15.69
N PHE A 165 -5.86 -4.55 14.37
CA PHE A 165 -6.07 -3.45 13.44
C PHE A 165 -7.57 -3.15 13.26
N THR A 166 -8.38 -4.19 13.00
CA THR A 166 -9.81 -4.02 12.78
C THR A 166 -10.53 -3.45 14.00
N ASP A 167 -10.22 -3.94 15.20
CA ASP A 167 -10.81 -3.48 16.45
C ASP A 167 -10.45 -2.01 16.73
N LYS A 168 -9.17 -1.66 16.53
CA LYS A 168 -8.69 -0.29 16.75
C LYS A 168 -9.35 0.74 15.83
N PHE A 169 -9.58 0.37 14.58
CA PHE A 169 -10.11 1.27 13.56
C PHE A 169 -11.57 0.99 13.19
N GLN A 170 -12.28 0.24 14.04
CA GLN A 170 -13.71 -0.03 13.88
C GLN A 170 -14.51 1.26 13.65
N GLY A 171 -15.42 1.22 12.67
CA GLY A 171 -16.21 2.40 12.26
C GLY A 171 -15.47 3.42 11.37
N LYS A 172 -14.16 3.23 11.13
CA LYS A 172 -13.33 4.06 10.24
C LYS A 172 -12.80 3.30 9.03
N ILE A 173 -12.88 1.99 9.04
CA ILE A 173 -12.51 1.09 7.95
C ILE A 173 -13.77 0.48 7.33
N PRO A 174 -13.70 -0.05 6.08
CA PRO A 174 -14.86 -0.66 5.45
C PRO A 174 -15.29 -1.93 6.19
N THR A 175 -16.60 -2.21 6.18
CA THR A 175 -17.17 -3.45 6.73
C THR A 175 -17.24 -4.55 5.67
N LYS A 176 -17.19 -4.19 4.39
CA LYS A 176 -17.22 -5.12 3.26
C LYS A 176 -16.14 -4.78 2.25
N VAL A 177 -15.43 -5.81 1.79
CA VAL A 177 -14.45 -5.73 0.71
C VAL A 177 -14.81 -6.78 -0.34
N MET A 178 -14.88 -6.35 -1.58
CA MET A 178 -15.20 -7.19 -2.74
C MET A 178 -14.07 -7.11 -3.75
N ILE A 179 -13.66 -8.24 -4.32
CA ILE A 179 -12.62 -8.31 -5.34
C ILE A 179 -13.26 -8.70 -6.66
N ALA A 180 -13.05 -7.86 -7.68
CA ALA A 180 -13.36 -8.15 -9.07
C ALA A 180 -12.04 -8.37 -9.82
N ILE A 181 -11.90 -9.55 -10.40
CA ILE A 181 -10.75 -9.96 -11.20
C ILE A 181 -10.92 -9.45 -12.63
#